data_d76bf29c960f02578eeb725333a9b64b
#
_entry.id   d76bf29c960f02578eeb725333a9b64b
#
_cell.length_a   1.000
_cell.length_b   1.000
_cell.length_c   1.000
_cell.angle_alpha   90.00
_cell.angle_beta   90.00
_cell.angle_gamma   90.00
#
_symmetry.space_group_name_H-M   'P 1'
#
loop_
_entity.id
_entity.type
_entity.pdbx_description
1 polymer ?
#
loop_
_entity_poly.entity_id
_entity_poly.type
_entity_poly.pdbx_seq_one_letter_code
_entity_poly.pdbx_strand_id
1 'polypeptide(L)'
;MGEAGKKIVCTNRKASHLYEVEETYEAGLVLEGWEVKSLREGRANLSDAFARVVDGEVYLYNFHISPYPHSREAKLADPTRTRKLLLNKREIKRLAGKVQLKGYTLIPLKVYFNSRGLAKVELALARGKKVHDRREDIKRRELERELNRKYKGKIK
;
A
#
# COMPACT_ATOMS: atom_id res chain seq x y z
N MET A 1 7.17 22.49 2.54
CA MET A 1 8.13 21.78 3.37
C MET A 1 7.53 20.78 4.34
N GLY A 2 6.56 20.02 3.85
CA GLY A 2 5.90 18.98 4.63
C GLY A 2 6.78 17.83 5.05
N GLU A 3 8.01 17.76 4.54
CA GLU A 3 8.93 16.68 4.88
C GLU A 3 9.95 17.04 5.95
N ALA A 4 10.02 18.31 6.32
CA ALA A 4 10.89 18.73 7.42
C ALA A 4 10.43 18.06 8.72
N GLY A 5 11.29 17.28 9.34
CA GLY A 5 10.99 16.53 10.56
C GLY A 5 10.38 15.15 10.34
N LYS A 6 10.09 14.76 9.10
CA LYS A 6 9.65 13.39 8.80
C LYS A 6 10.85 12.46 8.72
N LYS A 7 10.72 11.31 9.37
CA LYS A 7 11.73 10.26 9.30
C LYS A 7 11.11 9.02 8.65
N ILE A 8 11.44 8.79 7.39
CA ILE A 8 10.89 7.67 6.63
C ILE A 8 11.50 6.37 7.12
N VAL A 9 10.64 5.41 7.46
CA VAL A 9 11.04 4.09 7.93
C VAL A 9 11.16 3.12 6.76
N CYS A 10 10.10 3.06 5.94
CA CYS A 10 10.09 2.19 4.77
C CYS A 10 9.16 2.75 3.70
N THR A 11 9.42 2.35 2.47
CA THR A 11 8.67 2.80 1.29
C THR A 11 8.23 1.58 0.48
N ASN A 12 7.01 1.63 -0.04
CA ASN A 12 6.49 0.58 -0.90
C ASN A 12 6.89 0.86 -2.35
N ARG A 13 8.02 0.33 -2.77
CA ARG A 13 8.57 0.57 -4.11
C ARG A 13 7.73 -0.05 -5.23
N LYS A 14 7.06 -1.16 -4.94
CA LYS A 14 6.20 -1.85 -5.92
C LYS A 14 4.96 -1.04 -6.27
N ALA A 15 4.50 -0.19 -5.35
CA ALA A 15 3.26 0.56 -5.52
C ALA A 15 3.25 1.40 -6.78
N SER A 16 4.33 2.12 -7.07
CA SER A 16 4.41 2.98 -8.24
C SER A 16 4.37 2.21 -9.56
N HIS A 17 4.78 0.94 -9.54
CA HIS A 17 4.77 0.08 -10.73
C HIS A 17 3.45 -0.66 -10.91
N LEU A 18 2.76 -0.97 -9.82
CA LEU A 18 1.57 -1.80 -9.83
C LEU A 18 0.27 -0.99 -9.82
N TYR A 19 0.31 0.23 -9.31
CA TYR A 19 -0.88 1.02 -9.05
C TYR A 19 -0.77 2.44 -9.57
N GLU A 20 -1.91 2.95 -10.00
CA GLU A 20 -2.08 4.36 -10.30
C GLU A 20 -2.72 5.02 -9.07
N VAL A 21 -2.01 5.94 -8.43
CA VAL A 21 -2.45 6.61 -7.21
C VAL A 21 -3.33 7.80 -7.57
N GLU A 22 -4.54 7.84 -7.03
CA GLU A 22 -5.45 8.97 -7.23
C GLU A 22 -5.43 9.96 -6.09
N GLU A 23 -5.45 9.46 -4.85
CA GLU A 23 -5.48 10.30 -3.65
C GLU A 23 -4.58 9.69 -2.60
N THR A 24 -4.00 10.53 -1.75
CA THR A 24 -3.22 10.08 -0.61
C THR A 24 -3.75 10.70 0.68
N TYR A 25 -3.62 9.95 1.77
CA TYR A 25 -4.08 10.36 3.10
C TYR A 25 -3.01 10.03 4.12
N GLU A 26 -2.83 10.92 5.10
CA GLU A 26 -1.98 10.60 6.24
C GLU A 26 -2.83 9.92 7.31
N ALA A 27 -2.46 8.69 7.67
CA ALA A 27 -3.14 7.93 8.70
C ALA A 27 -2.22 7.71 9.88
N GLY A 28 -2.77 7.79 11.08
CA GLY A 28 -2.05 7.38 12.29
C GLY A 28 -1.97 5.85 12.33
N LEU A 29 -0.86 5.32 12.79
CA LEU A 29 -0.65 3.88 12.90
C LEU A 29 -0.64 3.48 14.38
N VAL A 30 -1.59 2.64 14.79
CA VAL A 30 -1.68 2.16 16.16
C VAL A 30 -0.74 0.97 16.34
N LEU A 31 0.25 1.14 17.20
CA LEU A 31 1.33 0.17 17.40
C LEU A 31 1.48 -0.25 18.85
N GLU A 32 2.03 -1.44 19.04
CA GLU A 32 2.52 -1.89 20.36
C GLU A 32 3.94 -1.36 20.57
N GLY A 33 4.40 -1.35 21.83
CA GLY A 33 5.70 -0.79 22.18
C GLY A 33 6.86 -1.40 21.41
N TRP A 34 6.90 -2.74 21.28
CA TRP A 34 7.97 -3.42 20.56
C TRP A 34 7.96 -3.08 19.05
N GLU A 35 6.76 -2.84 18.51
CA GLU A 35 6.62 -2.45 17.11
C GLU A 35 7.23 -1.09 16.82
N VAL A 36 7.02 -0.13 17.74
CA VAL A 36 7.63 1.20 17.63
C VAL A 36 9.16 1.09 17.63
N LYS A 37 9.71 0.27 18.52
CA LYS A 37 11.15 0.07 18.61
C LYS A 37 11.72 -0.54 17.34
N SER A 38 11.05 -1.56 16.80
CA SER A 38 11.46 -2.17 15.52
C SER A 38 11.38 -1.20 14.37
N LEU A 39 10.33 -0.38 14.29
CA LEU A 39 10.21 0.65 13.26
C LEU A 39 11.33 1.68 13.34
N ARG A 40 11.73 2.08 14.53
CA ARG A 40 12.84 3.04 14.69
C ARG A 40 14.15 2.50 14.16
N GLU A 41 14.31 1.19 14.16
CA GLU A 41 15.47 0.51 13.59
C GLU A 41 15.31 0.17 12.11
N GLY A 42 14.18 0.55 11.50
CA GLY A 42 13.91 0.27 10.10
C GLY A 42 13.56 -1.19 9.80
N ARG A 43 13.14 -1.95 10.80
CA ARG A 43 12.86 -3.38 10.69
C ARG A 43 11.42 -3.65 10.28
N ALA A 44 11.06 -3.20 9.09
CA ALA A 44 9.70 -3.33 8.59
C ALA A 44 9.68 -3.42 7.06
N ASN A 45 8.63 -4.04 6.54
CA ASN A 45 8.46 -4.22 5.10
C ASN A 45 6.99 -4.03 4.72
N LEU A 46 6.76 -3.13 3.75
CA LEU A 46 5.43 -2.80 3.24
C LEU A 46 5.04 -3.58 1.98
N SER A 47 5.92 -4.36 1.40
CA SER A 47 5.71 -4.88 0.04
C SER A 47 4.41 -5.66 -0.19
N ASP A 48 3.91 -6.34 0.83
CA ASP A 48 2.68 -7.13 0.74
C ASP A 48 1.52 -6.49 1.52
N ALA A 49 1.72 -5.28 2.03
CA ALA A 49 0.72 -4.62 2.86
C ALA A 49 -0.40 -4.00 2.03
N PHE A 50 -1.59 -4.04 2.57
CA PHE A 50 -2.75 -3.39 1.99
C PHE A 50 -3.69 -2.97 3.12
N ALA A 51 -4.67 -2.11 2.81
CA ALA A 51 -5.62 -1.65 3.81
C ALA A 51 -7.05 -1.92 3.35
N ARG A 52 -7.95 -2.05 4.32
CA ARG A 52 -9.39 -2.22 4.08
C ARG A 52 -10.20 -1.39 5.06
N VAL A 53 -11.38 -0.99 4.63
CA VAL A 53 -12.38 -0.37 5.50
C VAL A 53 -13.30 -1.48 5.99
N VAL A 54 -13.37 -1.65 7.30
CA VAL A 54 -14.22 -2.66 7.95
C VAL A 54 -15.01 -1.97 9.06
N ASP A 55 -16.34 -2.02 8.97
CA ASP A 55 -17.23 -1.42 9.97
C ASP A 55 -16.90 0.02 10.35
N GLY A 56 -16.63 0.84 9.33
CA GLY A 56 -16.35 2.26 9.54
C GLY A 56 -14.96 2.58 10.08
N GLU A 57 -14.07 1.59 10.12
CA GLU A 57 -12.69 1.74 10.54
C GLU A 57 -11.75 1.25 9.45
N VAL A 58 -10.51 1.75 9.44
CA VAL A 58 -9.50 1.34 8.46
C VAL A 58 -8.43 0.50 9.13
N TYR A 59 -8.09 -0.62 8.53
CA TYR A 59 -7.09 -1.55 9.05
C TYR A 59 -6.02 -1.83 8.02
N LEU A 60 -4.79 -1.97 8.49
CA LEU A 60 -3.62 -2.31 7.68
C LEU A 60 -3.29 -3.80 7.87
N TYR A 61 -3.24 -4.53 6.76
CA TYR A 61 -2.98 -5.97 6.74
C TYR A 61 -1.61 -6.26 6.13
N ASN A 62 -0.99 -7.33 6.60
CA ASN A 62 0.26 -7.84 6.05
C ASN A 62 1.43 -6.85 6.07
N PHE A 63 1.38 -5.88 6.96
CA PHE A 63 2.54 -5.03 7.20
C PHE A 63 3.48 -5.76 8.15
N HIS A 64 4.61 -6.23 7.62
CA HIS A 64 5.58 -7.00 8.40
C HIS A 64 6.45 -6.07 9.23
N ILE A 65 6.40 -6.23 10.54
CA ILE A 65 7.31 -5.59 11.49
C ILE A 65 8.07 -6.70 12.18
N SER A 66 9.40 -6.74 11.99
CA SER A 66 10.23 -7.80 12.56
C SER A 66 10.21 -7.74 14.08
N PRO A 67 10.12 -8.89 14.76
CA PRO A 67 10.14 -8.91 16.22
C PRO A 67 11.39 -8.23 16.77
N TYR A 68 11.22 -7.39 17.79
CA TYR A 68 12.33 -6.72 18.42
C TYR A 68 13.10 -7.72 19.27
N PRO A 69 14.42 -7.95 19.03
CA PRO A 69 15.16 -9.06 19.63
C PRO A 69 15.20 -9.07 21.16
N HIS A 70 15.06 -7.90 21.78
CA HIS A 70 15.16 -7.75 23.23
C HIS A 70 13.80 -7.70 23.93
N SER A 71 12.70 -7.93 23.20
CA SER A 71 11.35 -7.90 23.76
C SER A 71 10.79 -9.31 23.90
N ARG A 72 10.35 -9.67 25.11
CA ARG A 72 9.66 -10.95 25.33
C ARG A 72 8.31 -10.97 24.63
N GLU A 73 7.61 -9.83 24.63
CA GLU A 73 6.32 -9.69 23.97
C GLU A 73 6.43 -9.92 22.45
N ALA A 74 7.50 -9.43 21.86
CA ALA A 74 7.72 -9.56 20.41
C ALA A 74 7.91 -11.02 19.98
N LYS A 75 8.48 -11.87 20.85
CA LYS A 75 8.69 -13.29 20.53
C LYS A 75 7.38 -14.06 20.37
N LEU A 76 6.33 -13.61 21.04
CA LEU A 76 5.02 -14.25 21.02
C LEU A 76 4.05 -13.55 20.07
N ALA A 77 4.43 -12.39 19.52
CA ALA A 77 3.57 -11.58 18.70
C ALA A 77 3.66 -11.96 17.22
N ASP A 78 2.57 -11.72 16.49
CA ASP A 78 2.51 -11.91 15.05
C ASP A 78 3.16 -10.72 14.35
N PRO A 79 4.25 -10.91 13.59
CA PRO A 79 4.89 -9.83 12.84
C PRO A 79 3.97 -9.14 11.82
N THR A 80 2.97 -9.84 11.34
CA THR A 80 2.01 -9.33 10.35
C THR A 80 0.64 -9.07 10.98
N ARG A 81 0.60 -8.77 12.26
CA ARG A 81 -0.62 -8.45 12.98
C ARG A 81 -1.40 -7.36 12.26
N THR A 82 -2.72 -7.52 12.20
CA THR A 82 -3.60 -6.47 11.66
C THR A 82 -3.54 -5.24 12.57
N ARG A 83 -3.26 -4.09 11.99
CA ARG A 83 -3.11 -2.84 12.75
C ARG A 83 -4.14 -1.82 12.30
N LYS A 84 -4.64 -1.08 13.28
CA LYS A 84 -5.63 -0.04 13.00
C LYS A 84 -4.95 1.22 12.49
N LEU A 85 -5.58 1.84 11.49
CA LEU A 85 -5.17 3.14 10.97
C LEU A 85 -6.16 4.20 11.44
N LEU A 86 -5.63 5.35 11.87
CA LEU A 86 -6.45 6.44 12.37
C LEU A 86 -6.57 7.54 11.32
N LEU A 87 -7.80 7.74 10.87
CA LEU A 87 -8.17 8.81 9.95
C LEU A 87 -9.40 9.51 10.51
N ASN A 88 -9.69 10.72 10.04
CA ASN A 88 -10.92 11.37 10.45
C ASN A 88 -12.13 10.73 9.74
N LYS A 89 -13.32 10.93 10.32
CA LYS A 89 -14.55 10.28 9.82
C LYS A 89 -14.88 10.62 8.37
N ARG A 90 -14.61 11.85 7.94
CA ARG A 90 -14.85 12.27 6.56
C ARG A 90 -13.97 11.51 5.58
N GLU A 91 -12.70 11.33 5.94
CA GLU A 91 -11.76 10.58 5.13
C GLU A 91 -12.19 9.11 5.02
N ILE A 92 -12.59 8.50 6.14
CA ILE A 92 -13.04 7.11 6.14
C ILE A 92 -14.28 6.93 5.26
N LYS A 93 -15.26 7.82 5.37
CA LYS A 93 -16.47 7.78 4.54
C LYS A 93 -16.14 7.89 3.05
N ARG A 94 -15.24 8.82 2.71
CA ARG A 94 -14.80 9.00 1.32
C ARG A 94 -14.11 7.75 0.79
N LEU A 95 -13.20 7.19 1.57
CA LEU A 95 -12.51 5.96 1.19
C LEU A 95 -13.45 4.78 1.07
N ALA A 96 -14.38 4.62 2.02
CA ALA A 96 -15.36 3.53 1.99
C ALA A 96 -16.21 3.57 0.72
N GLY A 97 -16.62 4.77 0.29
CA GLY A 97 -17.37 4.93 -0.94
C GLY A 97 -16.55 4.63 -2.19
N LYS A 98 -15.30 5.08 -2.22
CA LYS A 98 -14.42 4.90 -3.38
C LYS A 98 -13.96 3.45 -3.57
N VAL A 99 -13.65 2.73 -2.49
CA VAL A 99 -13.17 1.35 -2.63
C VAL A 99 -14.25 0.37 -3.08
N GLN A 100 -15.52 0.78 -3.02
CA GLN A 100 -16.61 -0.02 -3.58
C GLN A 100 -16.61 0.01 -5.12
N LEU A 101 -15.99 1.01 -5.71
CA LEU A 101 -15.88 1.11 -7.15
C LEU A 101 -14.87 0.10 -7.66
N LYS A 102 -15.17 -0.49 -8.81
CA LYS A 102 -14.35 -1.55 -9.39
C LYS A 102 -12.91 -1.10 -9.66
N GLY A 103 -11.98 -1.90 -9.21
CA GLY A 103 -10.56 -1.68 -9.45
C GLY A 103 -9.84 -0.82 -8.43
N TYR A 104 -10.56 -0.25 -7.47
CA TYR A 104 -9.94 0.57 -6.42
C TYR A 104 -9.53 -0.27 -5.22
N THR A 105 -8.39 0.12 -4.64
CA THR A 105 -7.86 -0.50 -3.43
C THR A 105 -7.13 0.54 -2.60
N LEU A 106 -6.85 0.19 -1.36
CA LEU A 106 -6.05 1.04 -0.45
C LEU A 106 -4.72 0.37 -0.21
N ILE A 107 -3.64 1.10 -0.49
CA ILE A 107 -2.29 0.60 -0.28
C ILE A 107 -1.44 1.61 0.49
N PRO A 108 -0.57 1.15 1.39
CA PRO A 108 0.37 2.04 2.05
C PRO A 108 1.53 2.33 1.11
N LEU A 109 1.90 3.59 0.97
CA LEU A 109 3.03 4.01 0.15
C LEU A 109 4.31 4.09 0.96
N LYS A 110 4.21 4.60 2.18
CA LYS A 110 5.35 4.71 3.09
C LYS A 110 4.89 4.80 4.53
N VAL A 111 5.79 4.39 5.42
CA VAL A 111 5.62 4.55 6.87
C VAL A 111 6.73 5.49 7.34
N TYR A 112 6.38 6.43 8.17
CA TYR A 112 7.32 7.43 8.67
C TYR A 112 6.94 7.87 10.08
N PHE A 113 7.89 8.49 10.78
CA PHE A 113 7.61 9.20 12.01
C PHE A 113 7.51 10.68 11.68
N ASN A 114 6.48 11.34 12.21
CA ASN A 114 6.34 12.78 12.02
C ASN A 114 7.24 13.55 13.00
N SER A 115 7.20 14.88 12.95
CA SER A 115 8.03 15.73 13.82
C SER A 115 7.77 15.53 15.31
N ARG A 116 6.60 14.97 15.66
CA ARG A 116 6.24 14.66 17.06
C ARG A 116 6.64 13.23 17.47
N GLY A 117 7.25 12.48 16.57
CA GLY A 117 7.63 11.09 16.84
C GLY A 117 6.48 10.09 16.74
N LEU A 118 5.37 10.47 16.14
CA LEU A 118 4.22 9.58 15.96
C LEU A 118 4.36 8.82 14.63
N ALA A 119 4.06 7.52 14.68
CA ALA A 119 4.08 6.68 13.49
C ALA A 119 2.90 7.01 12.58
N LYS A 120 3.20 7.28 11.32
CA LYS A 120 2.22 7.63 10.29
C LYS A 120 2.41 6.77 9.06
N VAL A 121 1.30 6.56 8.34
CA VAL A 121 1.29 5.85 7.07
C VAL A 121 0.74 6.80 6.00
N GLU A 122 1.43 6.92 4.89
CA GLU A 122 0.85 7.56 3.72
C GLU A 122 0.03 6.51 2.98
N LEU A 123 -1.29 6.62 3.11
CA LEU A 123 -2.24 5.67 2.55
C LEU A 123 -2.74 6.18 1.21
N ALA A 124 -2.71 5.34 0.20
CA ALA A 124 -3.13 5.72 -1.15
C ALA A 124 -4.42 5.01 -1.54
N LEU A 125 -5.33 5.79 -2.13
CA LEU A 125 -6.44 5.26 -2.89
C LEU A 125 -5.93 5.08 -4.32
N ALA A 126 -5.91 3.84 -4.78
CA ALA A 126 -5.23 3.51 -6.02
C ALA A 126 -5.99 2.48 -6.86
N ARG A 127 -5.67 2.43 -8.12
CA ARG A 127 -6.20 1.44 -9.07
C ARG A 127 -5.06 0.54 -9.53
N GLY A 128 -5.34 -0.74 -9.73
CA GLY A 128 -4.37 -1.67 -10.26
C GLY A 128 -4.01 -1.29 -11.69
N LYS A 129 -2.86 -0.70 -11.88
CA LYS A 129 -2.38 -0.21 -13.16
C LYS A 129 -1.72 -1.31 -13.98
N LYS A 130 -0.71 -1.94 -13.43
CA LYS A 130 0.10 -2.88 -14.18
C LYS A 130 -0.58 -4.17 -14.55
N VAL A 131 -1.42 -4.72 -13.65
CA VAL A 131 -2.15 -5.96 -13.95
C VAL A 131 -3.14 -5.71 -15.08
N HIS A 132 -3.85 -4.59 -15.02
CA HIS A 132 -4.80 -4.18 -16.05
C HIS A 132 -4.09 -3.86 -17.36
N ASP A 133 -3.05 -3.04 -17.30
CA ASP A 133 -2.26 -2.64 -18.47
C ASP A 133 -1.57 -3.84 -19.13
N ARG A 134 -1.10 -4.81 -18.37
CA ARG A 134 -0.53 -6.03 -18.89
C ARG A 134 -1.52 -6.82 -19.73
N ARG A 135 -2.74 -6.95 -19.23
CA ARG A 135 -3.79 -7.69 -19.96
C ARG A 135 -4.13 -6.98 -21.27
N GLU A 136 -4.24 -5.67 -21.24
CA GLU A 136 -4.49 -4.88 -22.43
C GLU A 136 -3.30 -4.93 -23.39
N ASP A 137 -2.10 -4.84 -22.89
CA ASP A 137 -0.89 -4.94 -23.70
C ASP A 137 -0.76 -6.30 -24.36
N ILE A 138 -1.04 -7.37 -23.63
CA ILE A 138 -1.02 -8.74 -24.19
C ILE A 138 -2.07 -8.86 -25.29
N LYS A 139 -3.29 -8.42 -25.04
CA LYS A 139 -4.36 -8.43 -26.02
C LYS A 139 -4.00 -7.63 -27.26
N ARG A 140 -3.41 -6.46 -27.05
CA ARG A 140 -2.99 -5.59 -28.14
C ARG A 140 -1.90 -6.24 -28.97
N ARG A 141 -0.90 -6.83 -28.34
CA ARG A 141 0.18 -7.53 -29.01
C ARG A 141 -0.30 -8.72 -29.80
N GLU A 142 -1.23 -9.49 -29.23
CA GLU A 142 -1.84 -10.63 -29.91
C GLU A 142 -2.62 -10.18 -31.13
N LEU A 143 -3.40 -9.12 -30.99
CA LEU A 143 -4.16 -8.55 -32.10
C LEU A 143 -3.24 -8.04 -33.21
N GLU A 144 -2.17 -7.35 -32.87
CA GLU A 144 -1.18 -6.88 -33.82
C GLU A 144 -0.49 -8.02 -34.55
N ARG A 145 -0.16 -9.10 -33.86
CA ARG A 145 0.44 -10.28 -34.44
C ARG A 145 -0.52 -10.95 -35.45
N GLU A 146 -1.78 -11.04 -35.08
CA GLU A 146 -2.81 -11.62 -35.99
C GLU A 146 -2.99 -10.75 -37.20
N LEU A 147 -3.09 -9.44 -37.05
CA LEU A 147 -3.22 -8.52 -38.16
C LEU A 147 -2.00 -8.56 -39.07
N ASN A 148 -0.81 -8.62 -38.49
CA ASN A 148 0.42 -8.73 -39.29
C ASN A 148 0.50 -10.03 -40.06
N ARG A 149 0.09 -11.13 -39.46
CA ARG A 149 0.03 -12.44 -40.15
C ARG A 149 -0.95 -12.41 -41.30
N LYS A 150 -2.15 -11.86 -41.10
CA LYS A 150 -3.15 -11.72 -42.15
C LYS A 150 -2.67 -10.79 -43.26
N TYR A 151 -2.01 -9.69 -42.86
CA TYR A 151 -1.50 -8.73 -43.82
C TYR A 151 -0.37 -9.32 -44.68
N LYS A 152 0.57 -10.00 -44.06
CA LYS A 152 1.65 -10.69 -44.80
C LYS A 152 1.11 -11.78 -45.72
N GLY A 153 0.06 -12.47 -45.30
CA GLY A 153 -0.60 -13.48 -46.15
C GLY A 153 -1.28 -12.86 -47.36
N LYS A 154 -1.75 -11.63 -47.28
CA LYS A 154 -2.41 -10.92 -48.39
C LYS A 154 -1.42 -10.32 -49.39
N ILE A 155 -0.22 -10.03 -48.98
CA ILE A 155 0.81 -9.44 -49.83
C ILE A 155 1.46 -10.49 -50.73
N LYS A 156 1.36 -11.72 -50.35
CA LYS A 156 1.81 -12.83 -51.19
C LYS A 156 0.73 -13.15 -52.22
#